data_b2ad7cdb0919ec888fe6a1ae3b5eef13
#
_entry.id   b2ad7cdb0919ec888fe6a1ae3b5eef13
#
_cell.length_a   1.000
_cell.length_b   1.000
_cell.length_c   1.000
_cell.angle_alpha   90.00
_cell.angle_beta   90.00
_cell.angle_gamma   90.00
#
_symmetry.space_group_name_H-M   'P 1'
#
loop_
_entity.id
_entity.type
_entity.pdbx_description
1 polymer ?
#
loop_
_entity_poly.entity_id
_entity_poly.type
_entity_poly.pdbx_seq_one_letter_code
_entity_poly.pdbx_strand_id
1 'polypeptide(L)'
;VHRRAFVTGTLAALSLGSCCSSAPAAPPVTPGDDRFAALAGMCDGLAPIGPDERARRRERAQALMQEHGFSAIFFEPGDSLVYFTGIRWGRSERPMLYLLPARGPGAVIAPAFESRTLRERAGEDLAQHLWQEHESPYERLAEALRATGVGGGKLGVDPWTRHFIVDGARAACEVEIAPATPVLRGCRTIKSASELALLRRANEATKAALRAVSAHVSEGMSEGELAGLVHAAQIAAGLTDTWALVLFGANASFPHGTRGEKRLARGELVLVDAGGALHDYQSDVTRTWPFGPVSSAQARAWQAVHRAQTAALAELRPGRSCEAADAAARAAIAAAGYGNDYGRFTHRLGHGIGLQTHEDPYLVRGNRDLLAPGMTMSDEPGVYLVGELGVRLEDIVAITEGEPEVFGPRAGSIEAPFG
;
A
#
# COMPACT_ATOMS: atom_id res chain seq x y z
N VAL A 1 37.76 56.51 -15.08
CA VAL A 1 37.85 56.34 -13.62
C VAL A 1 36.45 56.24 -13.04
N HIS A 2 35.85 55.06 -12.92
CA HIS A 2 34.69 54.83 -12.09
C HIS A 2 34.84 53.44 -11.43
N ARG A 3 35.05 53.42 -10.14
CA ARG A 3 35.03 52.24 -9.29
C ARG A 3 33.59 51.77 -9.16
N ARG A 4 33.30 50.53 -9.54
CA ARG A 4 32.06 49.82 -9.22
C ARG A 4 32.30 49.04 -7.92
N ALA A 5 31.49 49.32 -6.89
CA ALA A 5 31.43 48.55 -5.68
C ALA A 5 30.74 47.20 -5.91
N PHE A 6 31.38 46.12 -5.46
CA PHE A 6 30.78 44.80 -5.39
C PHE A 6 29.90 44.72 -4.13
N VAL A 7 28.63 44.54 -4.33
CA VAL A 7 27.69 44.16 -3.23
C VAL A 7 27.70 42.63 -3.15
N THR A 8 28.27 42.13 -2.08
CA THR A 8 28.18 40.69 -1.73
C THR A 8 26.79 40.41 -1.18
N GLY A 9 25.91 39.90 -2.03
CA GLY A 9 24.63 39.33 -1.59
C GLY A 9 24.82 37.86 -1.19
N THR A 10 24.57 37.56 0.08
CA THR A 10 24.52 36.20 0.62
C THR A 10 23.29 35.50 0.05
N LEU A 11 23.48 34.56 -0.87
CA LEU A 11 22.43 33.65 -1.34
C LEU A 11 22.17 32.64 -0.22
N ALA A 12 21.04 32.80 0.47
CA ALA A 12 20.48 31.74 1.29
C ALA A 12 19.99 30.62 0.36
N ALA A 13 20.66 29.48 0.39
CA ALA A 13 20.21 28.26 -0.32
C ALA A 13 18.94 27.76 0.37
N LEU A 14 17.78 28.01 -0.26
CA LEU A 14 16.54 27.31 0.05
C LEU A 14 16.67 25.89 -0.49
N SER A 15 16.99 24.94 0.39
CA SER A 15 16.85 23.53 0.10
C SER A 15 15.37 23.21 -0.08
N LEU A 16 14.93 22.99 -1.32
CA LEU A 16 13.67 22.36 -1.64
C LEU A 16 13.75 20.90 -1.19
N GLY A 17 13.40 20.66 0.07
CA GLY A 17 13.21 19.34 0.62
C GLY A 17 12.05 18.66 -0.13
N SER A 18 12.35 17.50 -0.69
CA SER A 18 11.41 16.54 -1.27
C SER A 18 10.23 16.34 -0.31
N CYS A 19 9.00 16.67 -0.76
CA CYS A 19 7.76 16.38 -0.04
C CYS A 19 7.41 14.89 -0.18
N CYS A 20 8.20 14.03 0.47
CA CYS A 20 7.69 12.82 1.08
C CYS A 20 7.60 13.15 2.56
N SER A 21 6.39 13.36 3.10
CA SER A 21 6.19 13.49 4.53
C SER A 21 6.50 12.13 5.16
N SER A 22 7.75 11.93 5.56
CA SER A 22 8.07 10.92 6.54
C SER A 22 7.32 11.30 7.82
N ALA A 23 6.34 10.50 8.20
CA ALA A 23 5.82 10.56 9.56
C ALA A 23 6.99 10.56 10.55
N PRO A 24 6.91 11.30 11.65
CA PRO A 24 7.96 11.28 12.65
C PRO A 24 8.20 9.83 13.07
N ALA A 25 9.47 9.41 13.11
CA ALA A 25 9.83 8.08 13.55
C ALA A 25 9.19 7.82 14.92
N ALA A 26 8.47 6.70 15.03
CA ALA A 26 7.87 6.29 16.29
C ALA A 26 8.95 6.26 17.38
N PRO A 27 8.64 6.68 18.63
CA PRO A 27 9.59 6.57 19.72
C PRO A 27 10.00 5.10 19.85
N PRO A 28 11.29 4.82 20.18
CA PRO A 28 11.78 3.46 20.26
C PRO A 28 10.92 2.67 21.26
N VAL A 29 10.39 1.53 20.80
CA VAL A 29 9.71 0.57 21.69
C VAL A 29 10.71 0.15 22.74
N THR A 30 10.42 0.43 24.00
CA THR A 30 11.27 0.02 25.11
C THR A 30 11.19 -1.50 25.24
N PRO A 31 12.30 -2.25 25.14
CA PRO A 31 12.28 -3.68 25.42
C PRO A 31 11.72 -3.91 26.85
N GLY A 32 10.62 -4.67 26.95
CA GLY A 32 9.96 -4.93 28.24
C GLY A 32 8.62 -4.23 28.46
N ASP A 33 8.00 -3.67 27.42
CA ASP A 33 6.62 -3.17 27.50
C ASP A 33 5.62 -4.34 27.38
N ASP A 34 5.19 -4.86 28.52
CA ASP A 34 4.29 -6.02 28.60
C ASP A 34 2.82 -5.70 28.25
N ARG A 35 2.48 -4.42 27.97
CA ARG A 35 1.09 -3.99 27.68
C ARG A 35 0.44 -4.79 26.55
N PHE A 36 1.22 -5.20 25.58
CA PHE A 36 0.76 -5.90 24.38
C PHE A 36 1.23 -7.35 24.30
N ALA A 37 1.73 -7.94 25.40
CA ALA A 37 2.22 -9.32 25.43
C ALA A 37 1.17 -10.34 24.97
N ALA A 38 -0.13 -10.09 25.20
CA ALA A 38 -1.22 -10.94 24.73
C ALA A 38 -1.35 -11.03 23.19
N LEU A 39 -0.70 -10.14 22.43
CA LEU A 39 -0.68 -10.17 20.97
C LEU A 39 0.46 -11.03 20.39
N ALA A 40 1.40 -11.45 21.25
CA ALA A 40 2.55 -12.25 20.80
C ALA A 40 2.10 -13.55 20.10
N GLY A 41 2.79 -13.88 19.01
CA GLY A 41 2.50 -15.10 18.23
C GLY A 41 1.30 -15.01 17.28
N MET A 42 0.59 -13.89 17.21
CA MET A 42 -0.56 -13.77 16.31
C MET A 42 -0.20 -13.99 14.84
N CYS A 43 1.00 -13.62 14.42
CA CYS A 43 1.49 -13.79 13.06
C CYS A 43 2.27 -15.10 12.83
N ASP A 44 2.38 -15.96 13.84
CA ASP A 44 3.11 -17.21 13.73
C ASP A 44 2.39 -18.24 12.83
N GLY A 45 3.16 -19.21 12.32
CA GLY A 45 2.66 -20.38 11.61
C GLY A 45 2.36 -20.16 10.13
N LEU A 46 2.47 -18.94 9.59
CA LEU A 46 2.40 -18.69 8.14
C LEU A 46 3.80 -18.52 7.57
N ALA A 47 4.06 -19.22 6.46
CA ALA A 47 5.32 -19.09 5.74
C ALA A 47 5.26 -17.96 4.71
N PRO A 48 6.39 -17.29 4.38
CA PRO A 48 6.46 -16.36 3.27
C PRO A 48 6.22 -17.09 1.93
N ILE A 49 5.88 -16.34 0.90
CA ILE A 49 5.72 -16.89 -0.46
C ILE A 49 6.99 -17.62 -0.90
N GLY A 50 6.83 -18.88 -1.24
CA GLY A 50 7.97 -19.76 -1.59
C GLY A 50 8.41 -19.64 -3.04
N PRO A 51 9.56 -20.29 -3.38
CA PRO A 51 10.15 -20.25 -4.72
C PRO A 51 9.23 -20.85 -5.80
N ASP A 52 8.48 -21.91 -5.50
CA ASP A 52 7.57 -22.57 -6.45
C ASP A 52 6.40 -21.66 -6.84
N GLU A 53 5.85 -20.91 -5.91
CA GLU A 53 4.81 -19.94 -6.23
C GLU A 53 5.37 -18.78 -7.06
N ARG A 54 6.56 -18.29 -6.75
CA ARG A 54 7.24 -17.28 -7.58
C ARG A 54 7.55 -17.80 -8.99
N ALA A 55 7.86 -19.07 -9.15
CA ALA A 55 8.01 -19.70 -10.47
C ALA A 55 6.68 -19.65 -11.25
N ARG A 56 5.56 -20.07 -10.65
CA ARG A 56 4.23 -19.98 -11.27
C ARG A 56 3.84 -18.54 -11.64
N ARG A 57 4.20 -17.55 -10.82
CA ARG A 57 3.96 -16.12 -11.10
C ARG A 57 4.73 -15.67 -12.35
N ARG A 58 5.99 -16.07 -12.50
CA ARG A 58 6.78 -15.78 -13.70
C ARG A 58 6.21 -16.47 -14.94
N GLU A 59 5.79 -17.72 -14.84
CA GLU A 59 5.12 -18.45 -15.94
C GLU A 59 3.80 -17.73 -16.36
N ARG A 60 3.01 -17.29 -15.38
CA ARG A 60 1.79 -16.51 -15.65
C ARG A 60 2.12 -15.18 -16.34
N ALA A 61 3.14 -14.45 -15.87
CA ALA A 61 3.58 -13.22 -16.51
C ALA A 61 4.07 -13.46 -17.94
N GLN A 62 4.80 -14.54 -18.19
CA GLN A 62 5.28 -14.92 -19.51
C GLN A 62 4.14 -15.24 -20.48
N ALA A 63 3.09 -15.93 -20.02
CA ALA A 63 1.88 -16.18 -20.82
C ALA A 63 1.18 -14.86 -21.17
N LEU A 64 0.99 -13.96 -20.21
CA LEU A 64 0.39 -12.65 -20.43
C LEU A 64 1.25 -11.75 -21.33
N MET A 65 2.57 -11.80 -21.21
CA MET A 65 3.47 -11.09 -22.12
C MET A 65 3.25 -11.51 -23.57
N GLN A 66 3.13 -12.81 -23.83
CA GLN A 66 2.86 -13.32 -25.18
C GLN A 66 1.51 -12.85 -25.70
N GLU A 67 0.48 -12.86 -24.86
CA GLU A 67 -0.87 -12.36 -25.21
C GLU A 67 -0.87 -10.87 -25.56
N HIS A 68 -0.09 -10.05 -24.83
CA HIS A 68 -0.05 -8.59 -25.00
C HIS A 68 1.09 -8.08 -25.88
N GLY A 69 1.87 -8.98 -26.51
CA GLY A 69 2.94 -8.63 -27.44
C GLY A 69 4.18 -8.02 -26.80
N PHE A 70 4.48 -8.37 -25.54
CA PHE A 70 5.74 -8.03 -24.88
C PHE A 70 6.79 -9.13 -25.11
N SER A 71 8.02 -8.70 -25.44
CA SER A 71 9.17 -9.60 -25.57
C SER A 71 9.84 -9.86 -24.23
N ALA A 72 9.85 -8.88 -23.35
CA ALA A 72 10.35 -8.95 -22.00
C ALA A 72 9.72 -7.84 -21.14
N ILE A 73 9.85 -7.95 -19.82
CA ILE A 73 9.53 -6.89 -18.85
C ILE A 73 10.73 -6.69 -17.95
N PHE A 74 11.08 -5.45 -17.62
CA PHE A 74 12.04 -5.19 -16.58
C PHE A 74 11.44 -4.46 -15.38
N PHE A 75 12.02 -4.71 -14.21
CA PHE A 75 11.62 -4.14 -12.92
C PHE A 75 12.83 -3.52 -12.24
N GLU A 76 12.66 -2.35 -11.65
CA GLU A 76 13.59 -1.84 -10.63
C GLU A 76 13.20 -2.35 -9.23
N PRO A 77 13.99 -2.09 -8.15
CA PRO A 77 13.61 -2.43 -6.78
C PRO A 77 12.23 -1.87 -6.40
N GLY A 78 11.38 -2.74 -5.86
CA GLY A 78 10.00 -2.46 -5.48
C GLY A 78 9.17 -3.73 -5.44
N ASP A 79 7.86 -3.58 -5.30
CA ASP A 79 6.95 -4.68 -5.04
C ASP A 79 6.88 -5.71 -6.18
N SER A 80 6.98 -5.25 -7.43
CA SER A 80 7.03 -6.19 -8.56
C SER A 80 8.29 -7.04 -8.55
N LEU A 81 9.44 -6.49 -8.17
CA LEU A 81 10.66 -7.28 -7.99
C LEU A 81 10.47 -8.35 -6.91
N VAL A 82 9.92 -7.96 -5.74
CA VAL A 82 9.60 -8.89 -4.65
C VAL A 82 8.60 -9.95 -5.10
N TYR A 83 7.54 -9.55 -5.80
CA TYR A 83 6.48 -10.45 -6.28
C TYR A 83 7.01 -11.61 -7.14
N PHE A 84 7.90 -11.30 -8.09
CA PHE A 84 8.42 -12.28 -9.05
C PHE A 84 9.66 -13.02 -8.58
N THR A 85 10.46 -12.42 -7.68
CA THR A 85 11.77 -12.96 -7.30
C THR A 85 11.95 -13.20 -5.80
N GLY A 86 11.25 -12.44 -4.95
CA GLY A 86 11.50 -12.37 -3.52
C GLY A 86 12.70 -11.52 -3.14
N ILE A 87 13.38 -10.91 -4.11
CA ILE A 87 14.52 -10.04 -3.86
C ILE A 87 14.05 -8.71 -3.30
N ARG A 88 14.45 -8.40 -2.07
CA ARG A 88 14.29 -7.08 -1.47
C ARG A 88 15.57 -6.28 -1.70
N TRP A 89 15.44 -5.16 -2.37
CA TRP A 89 16.57 -4.29 -2.70
C TRP A 89 16.18 -2.81 -2.54
N GLY A 90 17.12 -2.01 -2.04
CA GLY A 90 16.92 -0.56 -1.90
C GLY A 90 17.06 0.17 -3.24
N ARG A 91 16.27 1.22 -3.43
CA ARG A 91 16.45 2.14 -4.56
C ARG A 91 17.61 3.08 -4.29
N SER A 92 18.48 3.25 -5.27
CA SER A 92 19.55 4.26 -5.28
C SER A 92 19.63 4.92 -6.65
N GLU A 93 20.60 5.79 -6.87
CA GLU A 93 20.95 6.34 -8.19
C GLU A 93 21.54 5.28 -9.12
N ARG A 94 22.06 4.16 -8.57
CA ARG A 94 22.59 3.04 -9.32
C ARG A 94 21.48 2.09 -9.73
N PRO A 95 21.16 1.95 -11.02
CA PRO A 95 20.14 1.02 -11.46
C PRO A 95 20.49 -0.44 -11.12
N MET A 96 19.59 -1.11 -10.39
CA MET A 96 19.52 -2.54 -10.31
C MET A 96 18.21 -2.95 -10.94
N LEU A 97 18.23 -3.83 -11.94
CA LEU A 97 17.06 -4.20 -12.72
C LEU A 97 16.94 -5.73 -12.78
N TYR A 98 15.72 -6.23 -12.75
CA TYR A 98 15.44 -7.63 -13.09
C TYR A 98 14.72 -7.65 -14.44
N LEU A 99 15.29 -8.36 -15.41
CA LEU A 99 14.71 -8.60 -16.74
C LEU A 99 14.05 -9.97 -16.76
N LEU A 100 12.75 -10.01 -16.99
CA LEU A 100 11.98 -11.24 -17.22
C LEU A 100 11.61 -11.32 -18.71
N PRO A 101 12.22 -12.23 -19.51
CA PRO A 101 11.83 -12.42 -20.89
C PRO A 101 10.49 -13.18 -21.00
N ALA A 102 9.79 -13.03 -22.13
CA ALA A 102 8.55 -13.78 -22.42
C ALA A 102 8.77 -15.30 -22.54
N ARG A 103 10.01 -15.73 -22.61
CA ARG A 103 10.43 -17.16 -22.60
C ARG A 103 11.80 -17.28 -21.97
N GLY A 104 11.99 -18.35 -21.20
CA GLY A 104 13.27 -18.63 -20.54
C GLY A 104 13.43 -17.96 -19.17
N PRO A 105 14.59 -18.10 -18.54
CA PRO A 105 14.85 -17.57 -17.21
C PRO A 105 15.06 -16.06 -17.23
N GLY A 106 14.79 -15.41 -16.10
CA GLY A 106 15.11 -14.00 -15.89
C GLY A 106 16.58 -13.80 -15.51
N ALA A 107 17.01 -12.53 -15.60
CA ALA A 107 18.37 -12.12 -15.25
C ALA A 107 18.36 -10.79 -14.48
N VAL A 108 19.39 -10.56 -13.65
CA VAL A 108 19.59 -9.28 -12.96
C VAL A 108 20.66 -8.47 -13.68
N ILE A 109 20.40 -7.19 -13.86
CA ILE A 109 21.37 -6.19 -14.27
C ILE A 109 21.73 -5.38 -13.02
N ALA A 110 23.00 -5.40 -12.61
CA ALA A 110 23.40 -4.78 -11.34
C ALA A 110 24.85 -4.28 -11.34
N PRO A 111 25.20 -3.36 -10.41
CA PRO A 111 26.58 -2.98 -10.17
C PRO A 111 27.43 -4.22 -9.82
N ALA A 112 28.63 -4.30 -10.38
CA ALA A 112 29.48 -5.47 -10.20
C ALA A 112 29.89 -5.73 -8.73
N PHE A 113 30.03 -4.67 -7.93
CA PHE A 113 30.37 -4.81 -6.51
C PHE A 113 29.23 -5.41 -5.67
N GLU A 114 27.97 -5.42 -6.17
CA GLU A 114 26.82 -6.01 -5.50
C GLU A 114 26.61 -7.51 -5.83
N SER A 115 27.39 -8.07 -6.73
CA SER A 115 27.20 -9.44 -7.22
C SER A 115 27.14 -10.48 -6.11
N ARG A 116 27.98 -10.35 -5.09
CA ARG A 116 27.99 -11.27 -3.94
C ARG A 116 26.73 -11.18 -3.12
N THR A 117 26.31 -9.97 -2.76
CA THR A 117 25.08 -9.70 -2.01
C THR A 117 23.84 -10.21 -2.76
N LEU A 118 23.84 -10.07 -4.09
CA LEU A 118 22.75 -10.60 -4.92
C LEU A 118 22.68 -12.13 -4.86
N ARG A 119 23.80 -12.85 -4.93
CA ARG A 119 23.80 -14.32 -4.79
C ARG A 119 23.30 -14.77 -3.43
N GLU A 120 23.70 -14.10 -2.36
CA GLU A 120 23.22 -14.39 -1.00
C GLU A 120 21.69 -14.23 -0.88
N ARG A 121 21.09 -13.24 -1.57
CA ARG A 121 19.66 -12.93 -1.47
C ARG A 121 18.79 -13.68 -2.49
N ALA A 122 19.31 -13.95 -3.67
CA ALA A 122 18.55 -14.45 -4.81
C ALA A 122 18.88 -15.93 -5.17
N GLY A 123 19.94 -16.49 -4.61
CA GLY A 123 20.47 -17.79 -4.96
C GLY A 123 21.54 -17.73 -6.05
N GLU A 124 22.34 -18.79 -6.12
CA GLU A 124 23.50 -18.88 -7.03
C GLU A 124 23.10 -18.98 -8.52
N ASP A 125 21.90 -19.52 -8.82
CA ASP A 125 21.47 -19.81 -10.19
C ASP A 125 20.93 -18.58 -10.96
N LEU A 126 20.81 -17.41 -10.31
CA LEU A 126 20.30 -16.21 -10.97
C LEU A 126 21.37 -15.61 -11.89
N ALA A 127 21.09 -15.57 -13.18
CA ALA A 127 21.97 -14.94 -14.17
C ALA A 127 22.16 -13.44 -13.85
N GLN A 128 23.42 -12.97 -13.92
CA GLN A 128 23.78 -11.60 -13.61
C GLN A 128 24.52 -10.95 -14.79
N HIS A 129 24.03 -9.80 -15.25
CA HIS A 129 24.69 -8.90 -16.18
C HIS A 129 25.23 -7.72 -15.38
N LEU A 130 26.53 -7.75 -15.11
CA LEU A 130 27.17 -6.79 -14.20
C LEU A 130 27.76 -5.61 -14.96
N TRP A 131 27.68 -4.43 -14.37
CA TRP A 131 28.29 -3.19 -14.88
C TRP A 131 29.23 -2.56 -13.85
N GLN A 132 30.31 -1.95 -14.32
CA GLN A 132 31.26 -1.20 -13.51
C GLN A 132 30.81 0.26 -13.42
N GLU A 133 31.27 1.02 -12.42
CA GLU A 133 30.88 2.43 -12.19
C GLU A 133 31.08 3.36 -13.39
N HIS A 134 31.96 3.02 -14.34
CA HIS A 134 32.21 3.76 -15.58
C HIS A 134 31.43 3.24 -16.79
N GLU A 135 30.66 2.17 -16.63
CA GLU A 135 29.85 1.55 -17.70
C GLU A 135 28.36 1.96 -17.60
N SER A 136 27.66 1.81 -18.70
CA SER A 136 26.22 2.07 -18.75
C SER A 136 25.42 0.86 -18.28
N PRO A 137 24.59 0.96 -17.23
CA PRO A 137 23.67 -0.11 -16.84
C PRO A 137 22.64 -0.43 -17.94
N TYR A 138 22.34 0.54 -18.78
CA TYR A 138 21.34 0.41 -19.84
C TYR A 138 21.87 -0.32 -21.06
N GLU A 139 23.17 -0.19 -21.37
CA GLU A 139 23.83 -1.03 -22.36
C GLU A 139 23.84 -2.49 -21.92
N ARG A 140 24.06 -2.75 -20.61
CA ARG A 140 23.96 -4.11 -20.06
C ARG A 140 22.52 -4.65 -20.12
N LEU A 141 21.51 -3.81 -19.91
CA LEU A 141 20.11 -4.18 -20.13
C LEU A 141 19.85 -4.57 -21.58
N ALA A 142 20.35 -3.78 -22.54
CA ALA A 142 20.22 -4.06 -23.96
C ALA A 142 20.95 -5.34 -24.39
N GLU A 143 22.14 -5.61 -23.83
CA GLU A 143 22.86 -6.87 -24.03
C GLU A 143 22.09 -8.06 -23.47
N ALA A 144 21.59 -7.94 -22.22
CA ALA A 144 20.76 -8.96 -21.59
C ALA A 144 19.51 -9.26 -22.44
N LEU A 145 18.84 -8.21 -22.92
CA LEU A 145 17.66 -8.35 -23.78
C LEU A 145 18.01 -9.09 -25.09
N ARG A 146 19.09 -8.73 -25.76
CA ARG A 146 19.56 -9.45 -26.96
C ARG A 146 19.91 -10.93 -26.68
N ALA A 147 20.53 -11.20 -25.54
CA ALA A 147 20.88 -12.56 -25.13
C ALA A 147 19.67 -13.48 -24.89
N THR A 148 18.49 -12.93 -24.62
CA THR A 148 17.26 -13.73 -24.49
C THR A 148 16.81 -14.36 -25.80
N GLY A 149 17.31 -13.89 -26.95
CA GLY A 149 16.89 -14.34 -28.29
C GLY A 149 15.43 -13.98 -28.63
N VAL A 150 14.76 -13.22 -27.80
CA VAL A 150 13.40 -12.74 -28.04
C VAL A 150 13.47 -11.51 -28.93
N GLY A 151 13.43 -11.72 -30.25
CA GLY A 151 13.38 -10.65 -31.25
C GLY A 151 11.94 -10.20 -31.53
N GLY A 152 11.79 -8.90 -31.71
CA GLY A 152 10.48 -8.28 -31.98
C GLY A 152 9.56 -8.18 -30.75
N GLY A 153 8.67 -7.20 -30.76
CA GLY A 153 7.77 -6.93 -29.64
C GLY A 153 8.23 -5.78 -28.77
N LYS A 154 7.47 -5.51 -27.71
CA LYS A 154 7.70 -4.38 -26.80
C LYS A 154 8.51 -4.81 -25.60
N LEU A 155 9.36 -3.92 -25.09
CA LEU A 155 9.96 -4.05 -23.77
C LEU A 155 8.98 -3.43 -22.74
N GLY A 156 8.44 -4.25 -21.88
CA GLY A 156 7.55 -3.82 -20.82
C GLY A 156 8.31 -3.17 -19.66
N VAL A 157 7.69 -2.21 -19.01
CA VAL A 157 8.21 -1.59 -17.80
C VAL A 157 7.11 -1.49 -16.75
N ASP A 158 7.47 -1.70 -15.47
CA ASP A 158 6.57 -1.43 -14.36
C ASP A 158 6.18 0.06 -14.35
N PRO A 159 4.89 0.43 -14.32
CA PRO A 159 4.45 1.83 -14.31
C PRO A 159 5.04 2.69 -13.19
N TRP A 160 5.49 2.08 -12.10
CA TRP A 160 6.11 2.76 -10.96
C TRP A 160 7.63 2.94 -11.09
N THR A 161 8.20 2.53 -12.23
CA THR A 161 9.63 2.69 -12.51
C THR A 161 9.98 4.18 -12.66
N ARG A 162 11.06 4.60 -12.01
CA ARG A 162 11.54 5.99 -12.07
C ARG A 162 11.88 6.39 -13.51
N HIS A 163 11.47 7.60 -13.88
CA HIS A 163 11.57 8.10 -15.27
C HIS A 163 12.98 8.00 -15.84
N PHE A 164 14.02 8.35 -15.09
CA PHE A 164 15.39 8.32 -15.61
C PHE A 164 15.84 6.89 -16.00
N ILE A 165 15.30 5.86 -15.36
CA ILE A 165 15.56 4.46 -15.74
C ILE A 165 14.87 4.12 -17.05
N VAL A 166 13.62 4.54 -17.21
CA VAL A 166 12.87 4.36 -18.46
C VAL A 166 13.56 5.09 -19.62
N ASP A 167 14.02 6.32 -19.36
CA ASP A 167 14.69 7.16 -20.37
C ASP A 167 16.04 6.58 -20.79
N GLY A 168 16.83 6.13 -19.80
CA GLY A 168 18.09 5.43 -20.08
C GLY A 168 17.90 4.11 -20.84
N ALA A 169 16.89 3.32 -20.49
CA ALA A 169 16.53 2.11 -21.23
C ALA A 169 16.09 2.43 -22.66
N ARG A 170 15.30 3.51 -22.86
CA ARG A 170 14.87 3.95 -24.20
C ARG A 170 16.04 4.39 -25.09
N ALA A 171 17.06 5.01 -24.50
CA ALA A 171 18.25 5.42 -25.23
C ALA A 171 19.14 4.25 -25.66
N ALA A 172 19.16 3.15 -24.88
CA ALA A 172 20.05 2.02 -25.12
C ALA A 172 19.39 0.84 -25.84
N CYS A 173 18.09 0.65 -25.69
CA CYS A 173 17.36 -0.47 -26.26
C CYS A 173 16.64 -0.03 -27.54
N GLU A 174 16.94 -0.72 -28.66
CA GLU A 174 16.32 -0.46 -29.99
C GLU A 174 14.93 -1.12 -30.09
N VAL A 175 14.07 -0.95 -29.06
CA VAL A 175 12.73 -1.53 -29.00
C VAL A 175 11.72 -0.53 -28.42
N GLU A 176 10.47 -0.67 -28.78
CA GLU A 176 9.39 0.10 -28.14
C GLU A 176 9.32 -0.23 -26.65
N ILE A 177 9.35 0.79 -25.78
CA ILE A 177 9.12 0.63 -24.33
C ILE A 177 7.70 1.07 -24.01
N ALA A 178 6.93 0.16 -23.37
CA ALA A 178 5.55 0.40 -23.02
C ALA A 178 5.26 -0.05 -21.56
N PRO A 179 4.28 0.58 -20.88
CA PRO A 179 3.85 0.12 -19.56
C PRO A 179 3.35 -1.32 -19.59
N ALA A 180 3.86 -2.16 -18.70
CA ALA A 180 3.47 -3.56 -18.57
C ALA A 180 2.18 -3.75 -17.71
N THR A 181 1.39 -2.70 -17.54
CA THR A 181 0.16 -2.70 -16.72
C THR A 181 -0.74 -3.92 -16.93
N PRO A 182 -1.08 -4.34 -18.18
CA PRO A 182 -1.98 -5.50 -18.36
C PRO A 182 -1.38 -6.80 -17.82
N VAL A 183 -0.06 -6.99 -17.93
CA VAL A 183 0.62 -8.16 -17.39
C VAL A 183 0.66 -8.14 -15.87
N LEU A 184 1.05 -6.99 -15.28
CA LEU A 184 1.16 -6.85 -13.82
C LEU A 184 -0.21 -6.96 -13.13
N ARG A 185 -1.23 -6.31 -13.66
CA ARG A 185 -2.61 -6.45 -13.18
C ARG A 185 -3.08 -7.90 -13.30
N GLY A 186 -2.87 -8.55 -14.45
CA GLY A 186 -3.25 -9.93 -14.68
C GLY A 186 -2.54 -10.94 -13.75
N CYS A 187 -1.38 -10.58 -13.18
CA CYS A 187 -0.68 -11.38 -12.18
C CYS A 187 -1.14 -11.08 -10.75
N ARG A 188 -1.26 -9.79 -10.37
CA ARG A 188 -1.36 -9.36 -8.97
C ARG A 188 -2.77 -9.16 -8.46
N THR A 189 -3.74 -8.89 -9.36
CA THR A 189 -5.11 -8.56 -8.96
C THR A 189 -5.81 -9.74 -8.29
N ILE A 190 -5.63 -10.96 -8.82
CA ILE A 190 -6.18 -12.19 -8.25
C ILE A 190 -5.13 -12.83 -7.34
N LYS A 191 -5.43 -12.87 -6.06
CA LYS A 191 -4.54 -13.41 -5.02
C LYS A 191 -4.62 -14.93 -4.97
N SER A 192 -3.48 -15.58 -4.75
CA SER A 192 -3.42 -16.99 -4.42
C SER A 192 -3.93 -17.26 -3.00
N ALA A 193 -4.18 -18.52 -2.68
CA ALA A 193 -4.58 -18.93 -1.33
C ALA A 193 -3.54 -18.53 -0.27
N SER A 194 -2.24 -18.60 -0.60
CA SER A 194 -1.16 -18.19 0.29
C SER A 194 -1.17 -16.67 0.53
N GLU A 195 -1.38 -15.88 -0.52
CA GLU A 195 -1.50 -14.42 -0.42
C GLU A 195 -2.71 -14.02 0.43
N LEU A 196 -3.87 -14.64 0.20
CA LEU A 196 -5.08 -14.40 1.00
C LEU A 196 -4.88 -14.75 2.49
N ALA A 197 -4.15 -15.83 2.79
CA ALA A 197 -3.86 -16.20 4.17
C ALA A 197 -2.97 -15.17 4.88
N LEU A 198 -1.96 -14.63 4.20
CA LEU A 198 -1.08 -13.59 4.73
C LEU A 198 -1.84 -12.28 4.95
N LEU A 199 -2.62 -11.82 3.95
CA LEU A 199 -3.45 -10.62 4.05
C LEU A 199 -4.47 -10.72 5.18
N ARG A 200 -5.18 -11.86 5.29
CA ARG A 200 -6.14 -12.10 6.37
C ARG A 200 -5.48 -11.97 7.74
N ARG A 201 -4.37 -12.67 7.95
CA ARG A 201 -3.65 -12.65 9.21
C ARG A 201 -3.09 -11.26 9.55
N ALA A 202 -2.54 -10.53 8.59
CA ALA A 202 -2.05 -9.18 8.81
C ALA A 202 -3.17 -8.23 9.26
N ASN A 203 -4.35 -8.30 8.63
CA ASN A 203 -5.51 -7.48 8.98
C ASN A 203 -6.11 -7.87 10.35
N GLU A 204 -6.20 -9.16 10.66
CA GLU A 204 -6.63 -9.63 11.98
C GLU A 204 -5.69 -9.14 13.09
N ALA A 205 -4.38 -9.20 12.86
CA ALA A 205 -3.36 -8.72 13.79
C ALA A 205 -3.46 -7.20 14.02
N THR A 206 -3.65 -6.42 12.93
CA THR A 206 -3.86 -4.97 13.03
C THR A 206 -5.13 -4.64 13.82
N LYS A 207 -6.25 -5.31 13.55
CA LYS A 207 -7.51 -5.13 14.32
C LYS A 207 -7.33 -5.45 15.80
N ALA A 208 -6.63 -6.54 16.13
CA ALA A 208 -6.32 -6.91 17.50
C ALA A 208 -5.41 -5.87 18.19
N ALA A 209 -4.41 -5.36 17.47
CA ALA A 209 -3.54 -4.28 17.97
C ALA A 209 -4.36 -3.01 18.28
N LEU A 210 -5.24 -2.56 17.38
CA LEU A 210 -6.11 -1.41 17.61
C LEU A 210 -7.05 -1.60 18.79
N ARG A 211 -7.63 -2.79 18.94
CA ARG A 211 -8.46 -3.15 20.12
C ARG A 211 -7.65 -3.06 21.41
N ALA A 212 -6.45 -3.62 21.44
CA ALA A 212 -5.60 -3.57 22.62
C ALA A 212 -5.20 -2.13 23.00
N VAL A 213 -4.84 -1.34 21.99
CA VAL A 213 -4.47 0.07 22.18
C VAL A 213 -5.62 0.92 22.71
N SER A 214 -6.86 0.65 22.29
CA SER A 214 -8.02 1.44 22.72
C SER A 214 -8.22 1.48 24.23
N ALA A 215 -7.77 0.45 24.95
CA ALA A 215 -7.82 0.38 26.42
C ALA A 215 -6.79 1.30 27.11
N HIS A 216 -5.82 1.84 26.36
CA HIS A 216 -4.74 2.69 26.88
C HIS A 216 -4.89 4.15 26.49
N VAL A 217 -5.98 4.53 25.83
CA VAL A 217 -6.27 5.92 25.45
C VAL A 217 -6.66 6.72 26.68
N SER A 218 -6.05 7.90 26.85
CA SER A 218 -6.29 8.77 28.00
C SER A 218 -6.43 10.24 27.60
N GLU A 219 -7.12 11.02 28.44
CA GLU A 219 -7.25 12.47 28.23
C GLU A 219 -5.88 13.16 28.25
N GLY A 220 -5.70 14.12 27.34
CA GLY A 220 -4.44 14.85 27.19
C GLY A 220 -3.34 14.12 26.37
N MET A 221 -3.56 12.84 26.04
CA MET A 221 -2.66 12.10 25.14
C MET A 221 -2.57 12.79 23.76
N SER A 222 -1.38 12.88 23.18
CA SER A 222 -1.22 13.43 21.82
C SER A 222 -1.46 12.36 20.76
N GLU A 223 -1.74 12.82 19.53
CA GLU A 223 -1.88 11.93 18.35
C GLU A 223 -0.60 11.11 18.13
N GLY A 224 0.58 11.70 18.30
CA GLY A 224 1.87 11.02 18.20
C GLY A 224 2.10 9.97 19.30
N GLU A 225 1.69 10.25 20.56
CA GLU A 225 1.77 9.28 21.65
C GLU A 225 0.90 8.06 21.37
N LEU A 226 -0.33 8.24 20.86
CA LEU A 226 -1.21 7.13 20.50
C LEU A 226 -0.68 6.36 19.28
N ALA A 227 -0.13 7.05 18.27
CA ALA A 227 0.50 6.40 17.14
C ALA A 227 1.68 5.50 17.58
N GLY A 228 2.48 5.96 18.55
CA GLY A 228 3.54 5.14 19.17
C GLY A 228 3.01 3.85 19.82
N LEU A 229 1.86 3.91 20.49
CA LEU A 229 1.22 2.71 21.05
C LEU A 229 0.71 1.76 19.95
N VAL A 230 0.14 2.31 18.86
CA VAL A 230 -0.32 1.49 17.72
C VAL A 230 0.86 0.75 17.09
N HIS A 231 1.98 1.44 16.84
CA HIS A 231 3.20 0.80 16.34
C HIS A 231 3.68 -0.32 17.28
N ALA A 232 3.75 -0.05 18.59
CA ALA A 232 4.19 -1.03 19.58
C ALA A 232 3.29 -2.27 19.59
N ALA A 233 1.97 -2.09 19.52
CA ALA A 233 1.01 -3.20 19.50
C ALA A 233 1.10 -4.03 18.21
N GLN A 234 1.25 -3.38 17.05
CA GLN A 234 1.43 -4.06 15.76
C GLN A 234 2.73 -4.87 15.73
N ILE A 235 3.84 -4.33 16.23
CA ILE A 235 5.12 -5.04 16.34
C ILE A 235 4.98 -6.24 17.31
N ALA A 236 4.31 -6.05 18.45
CA ALA A 236 4.07 -7.13 19.39
C ALA A 236 3.20 -8.27 18.78
N ALA A 237 2.28 -7.93 17.86
CA ALA A 237 1.50 -8.90 17.11
C ALA A 237 2.30 -9.64 16.03
N GLY A 238 3.53 -9.21 15.72
CA GLY A 238 4.43 -9.83 14.75
C GLY A 238 4.40 -9.17 13.35
N LEU A 239 3.82 -7.97 13.22
CA LEU A 239 3.85 -7.20 11.97
C LEU A 239 5.16 -6.42 11.82
N THR A 240 5.58 -6.23 10.60
CA THR A 240 6.70 -5.37 10.17
C THR A 240 6.19 -4.17 9.38
N ASP A 241 7.08 -3.22 9.06
CA ASP A 241 6.77 -2.03 8.24
C ASP A 241 5.46 -1.34 8.68
N THR A 242 5.26 -1.27 10.01
CA THR A 242 4.04 -0.73 10.62
C THR A 242 3.91 0.77 10.41
N TRP A 243 2.67 1.23 10.21
CA TRP A 243 2.34 2.64 10.09
C TRP A 243 1.03 2.95 10.83
N ALA A 244 0.84 4.21 11.25
CA ALA A 244 -0.36 4.67 11.90
C ALA A 244 -0.60 6.16 11.65
N LEU A 245 -1.81 6.51 11.24
CA LEU A 245 -2.37 7.85 11.22
C LEU A 245 -3.38 7.95 12.36
N VAL A 246 -3.12 8.85 13.31
CA VAL A 246 -4.01 9.08 14.47
C VAL A 246 -4.52 10.50 14.42
N LEU A 247 -5.84 10.67 14.51
CA LEU A 247 -6.50 11.96 14.41
C LEU A 247 -7.60 12.10 15.47
N PHE A 248 -7.59 13.21 16.21
CA PHE A 248 -8.56 13.48 17.26
C PHE A 248 -9.54 14.60 16.87
N GLY A 249 -10.83 14.41 17.14
CA GLY A 249 -11.86 15.43 17.01
C GLY A 249 -11.82 16.14 15.66
N ALA A 250 -11.57 17.45 15.65
CA ALA A 250 -11.56 18.27 14.44
C ALA A 250 -10.41 17.90 13.46
N ASN A 251 -9.26 17.36 13.94
CA ASN A 251 -8.19 16.91 13.06
C ASN A 251 -8.63 15.75 12.17
N ALA A 252 -9.57 14.89 12.64
CA ALA A 252 -10.12 13.80 11.84
C ALA A 252 -10.91 14.29 10.61
N SER A 253 -11.26 15.59 10.52
CA SER A 253 -11.88 16.17 9.32
C SER A 253 -10.93 16.28 8.11
N PHE A 254 -9.64 16.03 8.30
CA PHE A 254 -8.62 15.93 7.25
C PHE A 254 -8.28 14.45 7.01
N PRO A 255 -8.70 13.82 5.91
CA PRO A 255 -8.58 12.37 5.69
C PRO A 255 -7.16 11.81 5.86
N HIS A 256 -6.14 12.56 5.46
CA HIS A 256 -4.72 12.20 5.58
C HIS A 256 -3.97 13.04 6.62
N GLY A 257 -4.70 13.62 7.58
CA GLY A 257 -4.14 14.38 8.67
C GLY A 257 -3.82 15.84 8.35
N THR A 258 -3.32 16.54 9.35
CA THR A 258 -2.91 17.94 9.31
C THR A 258 -1.55 18.10 10.00
N ARG A 259 -0.90 19.26 9.82
CA ARG A 259 0.38 19.56 10.47
C ARG A 259 0.27 19.89 11.96
N GLY A 260 -0.93 20.20 12.44
CA GLY A 260 -1.18 20.55 13.82
C GLY A 260 -1.46 19.30 14.66
N GLU A 261 -0.55 18.94 15.56
CA GLU A 261 -0.78 17.89 16.54
C GLU A 261 -1.85 18.33 17.55
N LYS A 262 -2.73 17.41 17.90
CA LYS A 262 -3.80 17.64 18.86
C LYS A 262 -3.64 16.75 20.09
N ARG A 263 -4.09 17.26 21.25
CA ARG A 263 -4.25 16.46 22.47
C ARG A 263 -5.72 16.10 22.65
N LEU A 264 -5.96 14.84 22.99
CA LEU A 264 -7.29 14.28 23.14
C LEU A 264 -8.04 14.91 24.31
N ALA A 265 -9.25 15.36 24.03
CA ALA A 265 -10.17 15.86 25.04
C ALA A 265 -11.41 14.96 25.14
N ARG A 266 -12.01 14.94 26.33
CA ARG A 266 -13.22 14.17 26.58
C ARG A 266 -14.38 14.65 25.68
N GLY A 267 -15.08 13.71 25.06
CA GLY A 267 -16.18 13.99 24.11
C GLY A 267 -15.73 14.08 22.64
N GLU A 268 -14.46 13.84 22.36
CA GLU A 268 -13.95 13.78 20.98
C GLU A 268 -14.01 12.36 20.41
N LEU A 269 -13.99 12.28 19.08
CA LEU A 269 -13.74 11.03 18.36
C LEU A 269 -12.24 10.82 18.21
N VAL A 270 -11.84 9.56 18.32
CA VAL A 270 -10.52 9.04 17.99
C VAL A 270 -10.64 8.30 16.66
N LEU A 271 -9.98 8.75 15.63
CA LEU A 271 -9.82 8.04 14.36
C LEU A 271 -8.40 7.51 14.31
N VAL A 272 -8.26 6.22 14.12
CA VAL A 272 -6.97 5.57 13.87
C VAL A 272 -7.07 4.77 12.57
N ASP A 273 -6.17 5.07 11.67
CA ASP A 273 -5.95 4.38 10.42
C ASP A 273 -4.55 3.77 10.47
N ALA A 274 -4.44 2.46 10.35
CA ALA A 274 -3.19 1.78 10.63
C ALA A 274 -3.04 0.47 9.85
N GLY A 275 -1.79 0.16 9.55
CA GLY A 275 -1.43 -1.08 8.90
C GLY A 275 0.00 -1.50 9.19
N GLY A 276 0.33 -2.68 8.69
CA GLY A 276 1.66 -3.26 8.75
C GLY A 276 1.75 -4.45 7.80
N ALA A 277 2.92 -5.04 7.66
CA ALA A 277 3.17 -6.13 6.74
C ALA A 277 3.39 -7.47 7.46
N LEU A 278 2.85 -8.54 6.91
CA LEU A 278 3.23 -9.90 7.22
C LEU A 278 3.84 -10.54 5.97
N HIS A 279 5.13 -10.82 6.02
CA HIS A 279 5.87 -11.35 4.85
C HIS A 279 5.60 -10.57 3.56
N ASP A 280 5.67 -9.22 3.65
CA ASP A 280 5.41 -8.22 2.60
C ASP A 280 3.93 -7.90 2.33
N TYR A 281 2.98 -8.73 2.74
CA TYR A 281 1.55 -8.51 2.50
C TYR A 281 0.98 -7.55 3.52
N GLN A 282 0.34 -6.50 2.99
CA GLN A 282 -0.09 -5.33 3.77
C GLN A 282 -1.43 -5.56 4.47
N SER A 283 -1.59 -4.92 5.62
CA SER A 283 -2.90 -4.66 6.23
C SER A 283 -3.25 -3.19 6.15
N ASP A 284 -4.55 -2.90 6.17
CA ASP A 284 -5.11 -1.55 6.14
C ASP A 284 -6.45 -1.55 6.89
N VAL A 285 -6.51 -0.81 8.00
CA VAL A 285 -7.68 -0.82 8.89
C VAL A 285 -7.90 0.54 9.51
N THR A 286 -9.05 1.14 9.26
CA THR A 286 -9.46 2.35 9.99
C THR A 286 -10.58 2.04 10.99
N ARG A 287 -10.44 2.56 12.21
CA ARG A 287 -11.49 2.58 13.22
C ARG A 287 -11.68 3.98 13.76
N THR A 288 -12.95 4.33 13.98
CA THR A 288 -13.35 5.58 14.66
C THR A 288 -14.21 5.23 15.85
N TRP A 289 -13.82 5.72 17.05
CA TRP A 289 -14.55 5.50 18.30
C TRP A 289 -14.53 6.75 19.18
N PRO A 290 -15.48 6.90 20.14
CA PRO A 290 -15.54 8.06 21.02
C PRO A 290 -14.59 7.93 22.21
N PHE A 291 -14.07 9.05 22.68
CA PHE A 291 -13.44 9.18 23.99
C PHE A 291 -14.36 9.95 24.95
N GLY A 292 -15.23 9.23 25.64
CA GLY A 292 -16.23 9.77 26.53
C GLY A 292 -17.62 9.86 25.92
N PRO A 293 -18.48 10.85 26.31
CA PRO A 293 -19.85 10.93 25.84
C PRO A 293 -19.94 11.28 24.35
N VAL A 294 -20.86 10.62 23.65
CA VAL A 294 -21.11 10.78 22.21
C VAL A 294 -22.16 11.85 21.96
N SER A 295 -21.85 12.83 21.13
CA SER A 295 -22.84 13.78 20.64
C SER A 295 -23.75 13.17 19.56
N SER A 296 -24.96 13.74 19.41
CA SER A 296 -25.87 13.30 18.35
C SER A 296 -25.30 13.50 16.93
N ALA A 297 -24.43 14.49 16.72
CA ALA A 297 -23.74 14.70 15.44
C ALA A 297 -22.71 13.60 15.14
N GLN A 298 -21.89 13.24 16.13
CA GLN A 298 -20.92 12.13 16.02
C GLN A 298 -21.63 10.80 15.75
N ALA A 299 -22.69 10.48 16.51
CA ALA A 299 -23.47 9.26 16.32
C ALA A 299 -24.09 9.18 14.91
N ARG A 300 -24.66 10.28 14.41
CA ARG A 300 -25.23 10.32 13.04
C ARG A 300 -24.18 10.13 11.96
N ALA A 301 -23.02 10.79 12.07
CA ALA A 301 -21.93 10.64 11.11
C ALA A 301 -21.37 9.21 11.10
N TRP A 302 -21.12 8.64 12.27
CA TRP A 302 -20.66 7.27 12.41
C TRP A 302 -21.65 6.26 11.81
N GLN A 303 -22.93 6.38 12.12
CA GLN A 303 -23.98 5.53 11.56
C GLN A 303 -24.12 5.67 10.03
N ALA A 304 -23.92 6.88 9.49
CA ALA A 304 -23.92 7.09 8.04
C ALA A 304 -22.79 6.34 7.37
N VAL A 305 -21.57 6.42 7.91
CA VAL A 305 -20.40 5.70 7.41
C VAL A 305 -20.57 4.19 7.55
N HIS A 306 -21.06 3.71 8.68
CA HIS A 306 -21.31 2.26 8.88
C HIS A 306 -22.36 1.70 7.90
N ARG A 307 -23.43 2.45 7.61
CA ARG A 307 -24.40 2.06 6.57
C ARG A 307 -23.80 2.10 5.18
N ALA A 308 -22.93 3.08 4.90
CA ALA A 308 -22.23 3.17 3.62
C ALA A 308 -21.32 1.97 3.38
N GLN A 309 -20.52 1.60 4.39
CA GLN A 309 -19.67 0.41 4.36
C GLN A 309 -20.51 -0.88 4.15
N THR A 310 -21.63 -1.00 4.84
CA THR A 310 -22.53 -2.15 4.67
C THR A 310 -23.16 -2.21 3.28
N ALA A 311 -23.53 -1.05 2.70
CA ALA A 311 -24.09 -0.98 1.36
C ALA A 311 -23.03 -1.31 0.29
N ALA A 312 -21.80 -0.84 0.45
CA ALA A 312 -20.67 -1.16 -0.41
C ALA A 312 -20.33 -2.66 -0.37
N LEU A 313 -20.24 -3.23 0.84
CA LEU A 313 -19.96 -4.66 1.03
C LEU A 313 -20.95 -5.57 0.26
N ALA A 314 -22.22 -5.18 0.17
CA ALA A 314 -23.22 -5.92 -0.59
C ALA A 314 -22.95 -5.96 -2.10
N GLU A 315 -22.21 -4.98 -2.63
CA GLU A 315 -21.79 -4.89 -4.03
C GLU A 315 -20.44 -5.56 -4.31
N LEU A 316 -19.65 -5.90 -3.28
CA LEU A 316 -18.34 -6.55 -3.43
C LEU A 316 -18.48 -8.03 -3.76
N ARG A 317 -19.03 -8.32 -4.96
CA ARG A 317 -19.36 -9.67 -5.45
C ARG A 317 -18.87 -9.88 -6.87
N PRO A 318 -18.61 -11.12 -7.29
CA PRO A 318 -18.21 -11.43 -8.66
C PRO A 318 -19.17 -10.84 -9.71
N GLY A 319 -18.60 -10.24 -10.74
CA GLY A 319 -19.35 -9.64 -11.85
C GLY A 319 -19.96 -8.26 -11.59
N ARG A 320 -19.86 -7.72 -10.36
CA ARG A 320 -20.20 -6.34 -10.08
C ARG A 320 -19.04 -5.44 -10.51
N SER A 321 -19.36 -4.22 -10.98
CA SER A 321 -18.30 -3.26 -11.33
C SER A 321 -17.74 -2.55 -10.10
N CYS A 322 -16.48 -2.13 -10.16
CA CYS A 322 -15.85 -1.35 -9.10
C CYS A 322 -16.62 -0.06 -8.79
N GLU A 323 -17.17 0.61 -9.82
CA GLU A 323 -17.98 1.82 -9.62
C GLU A 323 -19.32 1.56 -8.90
N ALA A 324 -19.86 0.33 -8.97
CA ALA A 324 -21.13 -0.01 -8.31
C ALA A 324 -20.98 0.05 -6.77
N ALA A 325 -19.88 -0.46 -6.24
CA ALA A 325 -19.60 -0.38 -4.80
C ALA A 325 -19.44 1.07 -4.33
N ASP A 326 -18.67 1.90 -5.05
CA ASP A 326 -18.53 3.35 -4.73
C ASP A 326 -19.89 4.07 -4.79
N ALA A 327 -20.72 3.76 -5.79
CA ALA A 327 -22.05 4.35 -5.93
C ALA A 327 -22.99 3.97 -4.78
N ALA A 328 -22.96 2.70 -4.31
CA ALA A 328 -23.76 2.23 -3.19
C ALA A 328 -23.39 2.94 -1.88
N ALA A 329 -22.08 3.08 -1.60
CA ALA A 329 -21.61 3.83 -0.43
C ALA A 329 -22.03 5.29 -0.49
N ARG A 330 -21.84 5.97 -1.63
CA ARG A 330 -22.24 7.38 -1.80
C ARG A 330 -23.74 7.57 -1.67
N ALA A 331 -24.56 6.66 -2.19
CA ALA A 331 -26.00 6.70 -2.02
C ALA A 331 -26.43 6.63 -0.55
N ALA A 332 -25.78 5.78 0.25
CA ALA A 332 -26.03 5.70 1.69
C ALA A 332 -25.61 6.97 2.44
N ILE A 333 -24.47 7.58 2.09
CA ILE A 333 -24.01 8.88 2.62
C ILE A 333 -25.00 9.99 2.25
N ALA A 334 -25.47 10.02 1.00
CA ALA A 334 -26.48 10.98 0.54
C ALA A 334 -27.81 10.86 1.28
N ALA A 335 -28.31 9.62 1.46
CA ALA A 335 -29.53 9.34 2.21
C ALA A 335 -29.43 9.78 3.68
N ALA A 336 -28.22 9.86 4.23
CA ALA A 336 -27.94 10.39 5.57
C ALA A 336 -27.81 11.92 5.61
N GLY A 337 -27.95 12.63 4.48
CA GLY A 337 -27.92 14.10 4.40
C GLY A 337 -26.52 14.70 4.19
N TYR A 338 -25.49 13.88 3.87
CA TYR A 338 -24.12 14.36 3.65
C TYR A 338 -23.76 14.61 2.18
N GLY A 339 -24.73 14.48 1.25
CA GLY A 339 -24.53 14.67 -0.19
C GLY A 339 -23.96 13.42 -0.87
N ASN A 340 -23.96 13.43 -2.21
CA ASN A 340 -23.54 12.29 -3.05
C ASN A 340 -22.32 12.59 -3.93
N ASP A 341 -21.70 13.73 -3.69
CA ASP A 341 -20.49 14.20 -4.37
C ASP A 341 -19.23 13.96 -3.53
N TYR A 342 -18.14 14.58 -3.93
CA TYR A 342 -16.87 14.55 -3.19
C TYR A 342 -16.76 15.64 -2.10
N GLY A 343 -17.86 16.28 -1.70
CA GLY A 343 -17.84 17.37 -0.71
C GLY A 343 -17.65 16.92 0.73
N ARG A 344 -18.25 15.79 1.11
CA ARG A 344 -18.16 15.23 2.47
C ARG A 344 -17.51 13.84 2.49
N PHE A 345 -17.75 13.04 1.48
CA PHE A 345 -17.00 11.81 1.21
C PHE A 345 -16.00 12.09 0.08
N THR A 346 -14.81 12.57 0.46
CA THR A 346 -13.88 13.27 -0.42
C THR A 346 -12.96 12.38 -1.26
N HIS A 347 -12.84 11.11 -0.91
CA HIS A 347 -11.98 10.14 -1.61
C HIS A 347 -12.79 9.02 -2.28
N ARG A 348 -12.13 8.14 -3.01
CA ARG A 348 -12.72 6.89 -3.54
C ARG A 348 -13.17 5.99 -2.39
N LEU A 349 -14.07 5.04 -2.69
CA LEU A 349 -14.52 4.07 -1.69
C LEU A 349 -13.40 3.15 -1.22
N GLY A 350 -12.47 2.79 -2.11
CA GLY A 350 -11.42 1.84 -1.75
C GLY A 350 -10.48 1.51 -2.91
N HIS A 351 -9.57 0.60 -2.64
CA HIS A 351 -8.47 0.20 -3.52
C HIS A 351 -8.17 -1.30 -3.36
N GLY A 352 -7.51 -1.89 -4.35
CA GLY A 352 -6.90 -3.19 -4.19
C GLY A 352 -5.75 -3.14 -3.17
N ILE A 353 -5.47 -4.26 -2.54
CA ILE A 353 -4.38 -4.40 -1.58
C ILE A 353 -3.67 -5.74 -1.77
N GLY A 354 -2.36 -5.77 -1.52
CA GLY A 354 -1.54 -6.96 -1.63
C GLY A 354 -0.15 -6.72 -1.07
N LEU A 355 0.87 -6.75 -1.93
CA LEU A 355 2.21 -6.27 -1.57
C LEU A 355 2.26 -4.74 -1.44
N GLN A 356 1.42 -4.03 -2.18
CA GLN A 356 1.21 -2.60 -2.00
C GLN A 356 -0.04 -2.37 -1.17
N THR A 357 -0.02 -1.36 -0.31
CA THR A 357 -1.22 -0.91 0.40
C THR A 357 -2.28 -0.48 -0.62
N HIS A 358 -1.87 0.28 -1.64
CA HIS A 358 -2.76 0.68 -2.73
C HIS A 358 -2.31 0.05 -4.06
N GLU A 359 -3.13 -0.83 -4.61
CA GLU A 359 -2.94 -1.41 -5.94
C GLU A 359 -4.27 -1.52 -6.72
N ASP A 360 -4.19 -1.88 -7.99
CA ASP A 360 -5.38 -2.12 -8.84
C ASP A 360 -6.23 -3.32 -8.33
N PRO A 361 -7.58 -3.27 -8.55
CA PRO A 361 -8.36 -2.16 -9.08
C PRO A 361 -8.80 -1.17 -7.99
N TYR A 362 -9.32 -0.01 -8.41
CA TYR A 362 -9.84 1.01 -7.49
C TYR A 362 -11.36 1.05 -7.49
N LEU A 363 -11.99 1.07 -6.31
CA LEU A 363 -13.43 1.26 -6.14
C LEU A 363 -13.75 2.74 -6.24
N VAL A 364 -14.03 3.22 -7.44
CA VAL A 364 -14.24 4.65 -7.73
C VAL A 364 -15.19 4.82 -8.90
N ARG A 365 -15.91 5.93 -8.91
CA ARG A 365 -16.80 6.34 -10.01
C ARG A 365 -16.07 6.28 -11.36
N GLY A 366 -16.69 5.64 -12.34
CA GLY A 366 -16.16 5.48 -13.70
C GLY A 366 -15.29 4.24 -13.91
N ASN A 367 -14.88 3.53 -12.84
CA ASN A 367 -14.16 2.28 -12.99
C ASN A 367 -15.15 1.13 -13.21
N ARG A 368 -15.17 0.60 -14.44
CA ARG A 368 -16.06 -0.48 -14.89
C ARG A 368 -15.41 -1.86 -14.82
N ASP A 369 -14.21 -1.98 -14.30
CA ASP A 369 -13.58 -3.29 -14.07
C ASP A 369 -14.49 -4.13 -13.20
N LEU A 370 -14.66 -5.40 -13.61
CA LEU A 370 -15.52 -6.34 -12.90
C LEU A 370 -14.75 -7.02 -11.78
N LEU A 371 -15.37 -7.10 -10.62
CA LEU A 371 -14.86 -7.84 -9.49
C LEU A 371 -14.86 -9.35 -9.79
N ALA A 372 -13.82 -10.04 -9.36
CA ALA A 372 -13.65 -11.47 -9.54
C ALA A 372 -13.13 -12.13 -8.24
N PRO A 373 -13.42 -13.42 -8.03
CA PRO A 373 -12.91 -14.16 -6.89
C PRO A 373 -11.40 -14.10 -6.78
N GLY A 374 -10.89 -13.94 -5.57
CA GLY A 374 -9.47 -13.74 -5.27
C GLY A 374 -9.00 -12.28 -5.29
N MET A 375 -9.82 -11.32 -5.73
CA MET A 375 -9.52 -9.91 -5.52
C MET A 375 -9.66 -9.53 -4.05
N THR A 376 -8.80 -8.61 -3.58
CA THR A 376 -8.87 -8.03 -2.24
C THR A 376 -8.98 -6.52 -2.34
N MET A 377 -9.94 -5.95 -1.60
CA MET A 377 -10.31 -4.54 -1.69
C MET A 377 -10.43 -3.92 -0.31
N SER A 378 -10.04 -2.66 -0.12
CA SER A 378 -10.52 -1.87 1.02
C SER A 378 -11.97 -1.45 0.79
N ASP A 379 -12.74 -1.41 1.88
CA ASP A 379 -14.08 -0.84 1.95
C ASP A 379 -14.05 0.23 3.05
N GLU A 380 -13.80 1.49 2.64
CA GLU A 380 -13.37 2.57 3.53
C GLU A 380 -14.16 3.89 3.37
N PRO A 381 -15.50 3.87 3.39
CA PRO A 381 -16.23 5.13 3.30
C PRO A 381 -15.94 6.05 4.48
N GLY A 382 -15.96 7.36 4.22
CA GLY A 382 -15.77 8.36 5.27
C GLY A 382 -16.68 9.57 5.12
N VAL A 383 -16.92 10.29 6.22
CA VAL A 383 -17.58 11.60 6.28
C VAL A 383 -16.68 12.56 7.02
N TYR A 384 -16.36 13.68 6.37
CA TYR A 384 -15.45 14.70 6.89
C TYR A 384 -16.13 16.06 6.92
N LEU A 385 -16.33 16.59 8.13
CA LEU A 385 -16.92 17.90 8.39
C LEU A 385 -15.82 18.84 8.85
N VAL A 386 -15.29 19.63 7.93
CA VAL A 386 -14.09 20.45 8.14
C VAL A 386 -14.21 21.32 9.38
N GLY A 387 -13.24 21.19 10.30
CA GLY A 387 -13.20 21.90 11.56
C GLY A 387 -14.11 21.33 12.66
N GLU A 388 -14.86 20.26 12.39
CA GLU A 388 -15.80 19.67 13.34
C GLU A 388 -15.40 18.24 13.70
N LEU A 389 -15.49 17.30 12.74
CA LEU A 389 -15.21 15.88 12.93
C LEU A 389 -14.91 15.16 11.63
N GLY A 390 -14.28 14.01 11.74
CA GLY A 390 -14.18 13.03 10.67
C GLY A 390 -14.48 11.62 11.20
N VAL A 391 -15.07 10.81 10.33
CA VAL A 391 -15.33 9.38 10.58
C VAL A 391 -14.93 8.60 9.35
N ARG A 392 -14.10 7.58 9.52
CA ARG A 392 -13.81 6.52 8.54
C ARG A 392 -13.92 5.17 9.25
N LEU A 393 -14.51 4.21 8.59
CA LEU A 393 -14.49 2.80 8.95
C LEU A 393 -13.96 2.03 7.75
N GLU A 394 -12.96 1.20 7.98
CA GLU A 394 -12.28 0.47 6.92
C GLU A 394 -12.02 -0.95 7.29
N ASP A 395 -12.32 -1.83 6.36
CA ASP A 395 -11.98 -3.25 6.41
C ASP A 395 -11.48 -3.73 5.05
N ILE A 396 -10.54 -4.66 5.07
CA ILE A 396 -10.15 -5.38 3.86
C ILE A 396 -11.09 -6.55 3.64
N VAL A 397 -11.52 -6.68 2.39
CA VAL A 397 -12.50 -7.65 1.92
C VAL A 397 -11.92 -8.48 0.79
N ALA A 398 -11.99 -9.80 0.86
CA ALA A 398 -11.74 -10.69 -0.26
C ALA A 398 -13.05 -10.99 -1.01
N ILE A 399 -13.00 -10.86 -2.33
CA ILE A 399 -14.08 -11.32 -3.21
C ILE A 399 -14.00 -12.84 -3.29
N THR A 400 -15.08 -13.52 -2.95
CA THR A 400 -15.22 -14.99 -3.04
C THR A 400 -16.20 -15.39 -4.14
N GLU A 401 -16.38 -16.67 -4.38
CA GLU A 401 -17.46 -17.17 -5.29
C GLU A 401 -18.88 -16.90 -4.73
N GLY A 402 -18.99 -16.65 -3.42
CA GLY A 402 -20.25 -16.40 -2.72
C GLY A 402 -20.30 -15.03 -2.06
N GLU A 403 -20.55 -15.02 -0.76
CA GLU A 403 -20.52 -13.80 0.05
C GLU A 403 -19.07 -13.27 0.21
N PRO A 404 -18.86 -11.94 0.19
CA PRO A 404 -17.54 -11.37 0.39
C PRO A 404 -17.00 -11.72 1.80
N GLU A 405 -15.72 -12.03 1.89
CA GLU A 405 -15.06 -12.32 3.17
C GLU A 405 -14.37 -11.06 3.71
N VAL A 406 -14.84 -10.56 4.86
CA VAL A 406 -14.14 -9.49 5.57
C VAL A 406 -13.06 -10.10 6.46
N PHE A 407 -11.82 -9.57 6.39
CA PHE A 407 -10.72 -10.06 7.20
C PHE A 407 -10.82 -9.59 8.66
N GLY A 408 -11.29 -10.49 9.52
CA GLY A 408 -11.55 -10.24 10.93
C GLY A 408 -12.84 -9.45 11.21
N PRO A 409 -13.11 -9.11 12.49
CA PRO A 409 -14.38 -8.52 12.89
C PRO A 409 -14.58 -7.10 12.33
N ARG A 410 -15.83 -6.80 11.93
CA ARG A 410 -16.26 -5.45 11.55
C ARG A 410 -16.66 -4.64 12.78
N ALA A 411 -16.67 -3.31 12.65
CA ALA A 411 -17.28 -2.46 13.66
C ALA A 411 -18.79 -2.78 13.81
N GLY A 412 -19.24 -3.05 15.03
CA GLY A 412 -20.65 -3.36 15.30
C GLY A 412 -21.49 -2.10 15.58
N SER A 413 -20.95 -1.20 16.39
CA SER A 413 -21.54 0.09 16.72
C SER A 413 -20.43 1.09 17.08
N ILE A 414 -20.80 2.35 17.32
CA ILE A 414 -19.84 3.37 17.77
C ILE A 414 -19.25 3.04 19.15
N GLU A 415 -19.97 2.31 19.98
CA GLU A 415 -19.55 1.83 21.30
C GLU A 415 -18.81 0.50 21.23
N ALA A 416 -18.98 -0.27 20.12
CA ALA A 416 -18.31 -1.53 19.85
C ALA A 416 -17.56 -1.48 18.50
N PRO A 417 -16.54 -0.60 18.36
CA PRO A 417 -15.88 -0.33 17.08
C PRO A 417 -14.97 -1.47 16.61
N PHE A 418 -14.71 -2.45 17.46
CA PHE A 418 -13.82 -3.59 17.17
C PHE A 418 -14.57 -4.93 17.01
N GLY A 419 -15.91 -4.92 16.95
CA GLY A 419 -16.75 -6.10 16.85
C GLY A 419 -16.96 -6.85 18.16
#